data_7cf006aa8cf64dcdce6920d118b3a712
#
_entry.id   7cf006aa8cf64dcdce6920d118b3a712
#
_cell.length_a   1.000
_cell.length_b   1.000
_cell.length_c   1.000
_cell.angle_alpha   90.00
_cell.angle_beta   90.00
_cell.angle_gamma   90.00
#
_symmetry.space_group_name_H-M   'P 1'
#
loop_
_entity.id
_entity.type
_entity.pdbx_description
1 polymer ?
#
loop_
_entity_poly.entity_id
_entity_poly.type
_entity_poly.pdbx_seq_one_letter_code
_entity_poly.pdbx_strand_id
1 'polypeptide(L)'
;IVHTQGYIHCHTPATDASAMVKAVMDELFEYFQSMTLPAQVRVSMACCLNMCGAVHCSDIALLGYHRKPPIIDSEVLESVYEIPLVIAACPTAAISPAKTEEGKKTVKIKEERCMFCGNCY
;
A
#
# COMPACT_ATOMS: atom_id res chain seq x y z
N ILE A 1 12.30 12.26 -10.66
CA ILE A 1 11.14 11.58 -10.04
C ILE A 1 11.57 10.23 -9.51
N VAL A 2 11.23 9.95 -8.26
CA VAL A 2 11.44 8.65 -7.61
C VAL A 2 10.07 8.03 -7.33
N HIS A 3 9.91 6.75 -7.65
CA HIS A 3 8.62 6.09 -7.44
C HIS A 3 8.76 4.63 -7.00
N THR A 4 7.69 4.10 -6.46
CA THR A 4 7.55 2.70 -6.09
C THR A 4 7.25 1.84 -7.31
N GLN A 5 7.43 0.53 -7.17
CA GLN A 5 7.14 -0.44 -8.24
C GLN A 5 5.65 -0.58 -8.55
N GLY A 6 4.77 -0.28 -7.58
CA GLY A 6 3.33 -0.43 -7.75
C GLY A 6 2.91 -1.88 -8.03
N TYR A 7 1.91 -2.06 -8.87
CA TYR A 7 1.36 -3.38 -9.20
C TYR A 7 2.30 -4.30 -9.98
N ILE A 8 3.44 -3.81 -10.47
CA ILE A 8 4.37 -4.62 -11.26
C ILE A 8 5.00 -5.73 -10.40
N HIS A 9 5.42 -5.41 -9.18
CA HIS A 9 6.15 -6.33 -8.30
C HIS A 9 5.66 -6.38 -6.85
N CYS A 10 4.65 -5.59 -6.50
CA CYS A 10 4.19 -5.48 -5.12
C CYS A 10 2.73 -5.92 -5.00
N HIS A 11 2.40 -6.65 -3.93
CA HIS A 11 1.04 -7.09 -3.64
C HIS A 11 0.22 -6.09 -2.80
N THR A 12 0.85 -5.04 -2.25
CA THR A 12 0.21 -4.08 -1.34
C THR A 12 -0.20 -2.72 -1.92
N PRO A 13 -0.02 -2.39 -3.22
CA PRO A 13 -0.39 -1.08 -3.73
C PRO A 13 -1.88 -0.75 -3.56
N ALA A 14 -2.17 0.50 -3.21
CA ALA A 14 -3.52 1.05 -3.22
C ALA A 14 -3.86 1.77 -4.53
N THR A 15 -2.85 2.24 -5.24
CA THR A 15 -2.98 2.89 -6.55
C THR A 15 -1.92 2.40 -7.53
N ASP A 16 -2.16 2.64 -8.82
CA ASP A 16 -1.18 2.36 -9.86
C ASP A 16 -0.09 3.46 -9.88
N ALA A 17 1.12 3.10 -9.43
CA ALA A 17 2.25 4.02 -9.44
C ALA A 17 2.67 4.41 -10.86
N SER A 18 2.65 3.47 -11.80
CA SER A 18 3.09 3.69 -13.18
C SER A 18 2.23 4.71 -13.91
N ALA A 19 0.91 4.63 -13.77
CA ALA A 19 -0.02 5.58 -14.38
C ALA A 19 0.17 7.00 -13.83
N MET A 20 0.28 7.14 -12.52
CA MET A 20 0.49 8.44 -11.88
C MET A 20 1.83 9.08 -12.28
N VAL A 21 2.90 8.29 -12.29
CA VAL A 21 4.22 8.76 -12.72
C VAL A 21 4.21 9.15 -14.20
N LYS A 22 3.57 8.35 -15.05
CA LYS A 22 3.44 8.65 -16.48
C LYS A 22 2.72 9.98 -16.71
N ALA A 23 1.62 10.21 -16.02
CA ALA A 23 0.86 11.46 -16.12
C ALA A 23 1.72 12.68 -15.73
N VAL A 24 2.43 12.58 -14.59
CA VAL A 24 3.32 13.66 -14.12
C VAL A 24 4.49 13.88 -15.08
N MET A 25 5.08 12.81 -15.60
CA MET A 25 6.19 12.91 -16.56
C MET A 25 5.77 13.54 -17.88
N ASP A 26 4.59 13.23 -18.37
CA ASP A 26 4.08 13.81 -19.62
C ASP A 26 3.88 15.33 -19.48
N GLU A 27 3.35 15.80 -18.35
CA GLU A 27 3.18 17.22 -18.08
C GLU A 27 4.51 17.96 -17.85
N LEU A 28 5.47 17.33 -17.23
CA LEU A 28 6.75 17.93 -16.89
C LEU A 28 7.85 17.69 -17.93
N PHE A 29 7.55 17.02 -19.03
CA PHE A 29 8.55 16.59 -20.01
C PHE A 29 9.39 17.76 -20.59
N GLU A 30 8.76 18.87 -20.90
CA GLU A 30 9.43 20.06 -21.41
C GLU A 30 10.48 20.63 -20.43
N TYR A 31 10.19 20.57 -19.15
CA TYR A 31 11.11 21.05 -18.11
C TYR A 31 12.33 20.16 -17.92
N PHE A 32 12.21 18.85 -18.20
CA PHE A 32 13.35 17.95 -18.23
C PHE A 32 14.33 18.22 -19.38
N GLN A 33 13.82 18.71 -20.49
CA GLN A 33 14.63 19.07 -21.65
C GLN A 33 15.23 20.47 -21.54
N SER A 34 14.43 21.44 -21.14
CA SER A 34 14.81 22.85 -21.13
C SER A 34 15.58 23.28 -19.87
N MET A 35 15.45 22.54 -18.78
CA MET A 35 16.06 22.88 -17.47
C MET A 35 15.75 24.31 -17.00
N THR A 36 14.55 24.80 -17.30
CA THR A 36 14.18 26.22 -17.08
C THR A 36 13.52 26.47 -15.70
N LEU A 37 13.38 25.47 -14.85
CA LEU A 37 12.85 25.66 -13.51
C LEU A 37 13.76 26.59 -12.67
N PRO A 38 13.18 27.47 -11.85
CA PRO A 38 13.98 28.42 -11.02
C PRO A 38 14.80 27.71 -9.93
N ALA A 39 14.40 26.51 -9.54
CA ALA A 39 15.11 25.68 -8.55
C ALA A 39 14.88 24.19 -8.86
N GLN A 40 15.74 23.35 -8.26
CA GLN A 40 15.58 21.90 -8.34
C GLN A 40 14.35 21.46 -7.55
N VAL A 41 13.48 20.66 -8.17
CA VAL A 41 12.28 20.10 -7.56
C VAL A 41 12.36 18.58 -7.54
N ARG A 42 12.10 17.99 -6.38
CA ARG A 42 12.03 16.54 -6.19
C ARG A 42 10.59 16.10 -6.09
N VAL A 43 10.20 15.16 -6.95
CA VAL A 43 8.86 14.55 -6.94
C VAL A 43 9.01 13.08 -6.62
N SER A 44 8.19 12.59 -5.69
CA SER A 44 8.15 11.17 -5.33
C SER A 44 6.72 10.65 -5.36
N MET A 45 6.61 9.35 -5.67
CA MET A 45 5.34 8.62 -5.66
C MET A 45 5.45 7.36 -4.81
N ALA A 46 4.55 7.22 -3.84
CA ALA A 46 4.33 5.97 -3.10
C ALA A 46 2.90 5.46 -3.34
N CYS A 47 2.77 4.19 -3.66
CA CYS A 47 1.49 3.58 -3.98
C CYS A 47 0.71 3.09 -2.75
N CYS A 48 1.27 3.06 -1.58
CA CYS A 48 0.65 2.71 -0.30
C CYS A 48 1.35 3.41 0.87
N LEU A 49 0.82 3.25 2.08
CA LEU A 49 1.37 3.85 3.31
C LEU A 49 2.72 3.28 3.77
N ASN A 50 3.26 2.26 3.12
CA ASN A 50 4.62 1.80 3.38
C ASN A 50 5.70 2.80 2.92
N MET A 51 5.32 3.84 2.16
CA MET A 51 6.16 5.01 1.86
C MET A 51 7.47 4.68 1.17
N CYS A 52 7.50 3.69 0.29
CA CYS A 52 8.68 3.39 -0.52
C CYS A 52 9.03 4.58 -1.43
N GLY A 53 10.27 4.64 -1.91
CA GLY A 53 10.70 5.70 -2.82
C GLY A 53 11.01 7.04 -2.13
N ALA A 54 11.31 7.03 -0.82
CA ALA A 54 11.71 8.21 -0.06
C ALA A 54 10.70 9.38 -0.11
N VAL A 55 9.42 9.08 -0.10
CA VAL A 55 8.33 10.07 -0.23
C VAL A 55 8.42 11.18 0.80
N HIS A 56 8.84 10.87 2.02
CA HIS A 56 8.99 11.87 3.09
C HIS A 56 10.09 12.92 2.84
N CYS A 57 11.03 12.63 1.93
CA CYS A 57 12.17 13.49 1.63
C CYS A 57 11.97 14.34 0.37
N SER A 58 10.79 14.32 -0.24
CA SER A 58 10.48 15.00 -1.49
C SER A 58 9.81 16.34 -1.26
N ASP A 59 10.00 17.25 -2.23
CA ASP A 59 9.30 18.55 -2.24
C ASP A 59 7.82 18.36 -2.59
N ILE A 60 7.55 17.46 -3.54
CA ILE A 60 6.19 17.06 -3.91
C ILE A 60 6.07 15.55 -3.73
N ALA A 61 5.10 15.13 -2.95
CA ALA A 61 4.83 13.72 -2.69
C ALA A 61 3.43 13.31 -3.17
N LEU A 62 3.37 12.30 -4.02
CA LEU A 62 2.14 11.65 -4.45
C LEU A 62 1.97 10.37 -3.64
N LEU A 63 0.84 10.21 -2.98
CA LEU A 63 0.62 9.10 -2.07
C LEU A 63 -0.70 8.40 -2.34
N GLY A 64 -0.62 7.10 -2.63
CA GLY A 64 -1.77 6.20 -2.55
C GLY A 64 -1.98 5.68 -1.14
N TYR A 65 -3.21 5.37 -0.77
CA TYR A 65 -3.50 4.74 0.52
C TYR A 65 -4.75 3.87 0.46
N HIS A 66 -4.77 2.84 1.28
CA HIS A 66 -5.97 2.02 1.47
C HIS A 66 -6.97 2.75 2.36
N ARG A 67 -8.23 2.80 1.94
CA ARG A 67 -9.29 3.52 2.65
C ARG A 67 -10.05 2.64 3.64
N LYS A 68 -9.92 1.33 3.49
CA LYS A 68 -10.60 0.34 4.32
C LYS A 68 -9.61 -0.75 4.74
N PRO A 69 -9.80 -1.36 5.90
CA PRO A 69 -9.05 -2.55 6.29
C PRO A 69 -9.34 -3.71 5.33
N PRO A 70 -8.49 -4.77 5.34
CA PRO A 70 -8.72 -5.94 4.51
C PRO A 70 -10.07 -6.59 4.82
N ILE A 71 -10.73 -7.07 3.78
CA ILE A 71 -11.97 -7.85 3.91
C ILE A 71 -11.59 -9.32 4.06
N ILE A 72 -12.23 -10.01 4.99
CA ILE A 72 -11.99 -11.42 5.25
C ILE A 72 -13.03 -12.24 4.53
N ASP A 73 -12.58 -13.14 3.67
CA ASP A 73 -13.38 -14.22 3.13
C ASP A 73 -13.16 -15.48 4.00
N SER A 74 -14.10 -15.73 4.90
CA SER A 74 -14.00 -16.83 5.86
C SER A 74 -14.13 -18.22 5.23
N GLU A 75 -14.67 -18.34 4.02
CA GLU A 75 -14.82 -19.61 3.33
C GLU A 75 -13.48 -20.10 2.76
N VAL A 76 -12.68 -19.16 2.25
CA VAL A 76 -11.41 -19.43 1.59
C VAL A 76 -10.23 -19.43 2.57
N LEU A 77 -10.33 -18.65 3.64
CA LEU A 77 -9.23 -18.37 4.55
C LEU A 77 -8.59 -19.64 5.14
N GLU A 78 -9.41 -20.60 5.57
CA GLU A 78 -8.92 -21.84 6.21
C GLU A 78 -8.11 -22.73 5.26
N SER A 79 -8.39 -22.66 3.97
CA SER A 79 -7.72 -23.46 2.94
C SER A 79 -6.43 -22.84 2.40
N VAL A 80 -6.29 -21.50 2.48
CA VAL A 80 -5.21 -20.76 1.81
C VAL A 80 -4.21 -20.20 2.80
N TYR A 81 -4.63 -19.85 4.02
CA TYR A 81 -3.79 -19.15 4.99
C TYR A 81 -3.57 -19.91 6.26
N GLU A 82 -2.35 -19.81 6.78
CA GLU A 82 -2.05 -20.23 8.16
C GLU A 82 -2.44 -19.11 9.13
N ILE A 83 -3.55 -19.28 9.81
CA ILE A 83 -4.12 -18.30 10.74
C ILE A 83 -3.12 -17.76 11.77
N PRO A 84 -2.27 -18.60 12.42
CA PRO A 84 -1.27 -18.09 13.37
C PRO A 84 -0.27 -17.13 12.72
N LEU A 85 0.15 -17.37 11.48
CA LEU A 85 1.09 -16.52 10.75
C LEU A 85 0.45 -15.18 10.38
N VAL A 86 -0.80 -15.19 9.93
CA VAL A 86 -1.55 -13.96 9.63
C VAL A 86 -1.68 -13.08 10.86
N ILE A 87 -1.97 -13.66 12.03
CA ILE A 87 -2.05 -12.93 13.29
C ILE A 87 -0.69 -12.36 13.68
N ALA A 88 0.37 -13.16 13.57
CA ALA A 88 1.72 -12.73 13.92
C ALA A 88 2.29 -11.66 12.99
N ALA A 89 1.88 -11.65 11.72
CA ALA A 89 2.31 -10.67 10.73
C ALA A 89 1.77 -9.25 11.00
N CYS A 90 0.74 -9.12 11.81
CA CYS A 90 0.12 -7.83 12.07
C CYS A 90 0.93 -6.98 13.07
N PRO A 91 1.58 -5.87 12.65
CA PRO A 91 2.44 -5.08 13.54
C PRO A 91 1.68 -4.35 14.64
N THR A 92 0.38 -4.10 14.45
CA THR A 92 -0.47 -3.38 15.41
C THR A 92 -1.37 -4.29 16.23
N ALA A 93 -1.23 -5.61 16.08
CA ALA A 93 -2.12 -6.60 16.69
C ALA A 93 -3.63 -6.31 16.43
N ALA A 94 -3.92 -5.86 15.22
CA ALA A 94 -5.29 -5.62 14.76
C ALA A 94 -6.05 -6.91 14.47
N ILE A 95 -5.33 -8.02 14.21
CA ILE A 95 -5.91 -9.31 13.86
C ILE A 95 -5.99 -10.20 15.09
N SER A 96 -7.15 -10.77 15.33
CA SER A 96 -7.41 -11.71 16.43
C SER A 96 -8.09 -12.97 15.91
N PRO A 97 -7.85 -14.13 16.55
CA PRO A 97 -8.52 -15.37 16.16
C PRO A 97 -10.03 -15.26 16.42
N ALA A 98 -10.81 -15.80 15.53
CA ALA A 98 -12.27 -15.88 15.65
C ALA A 98 -12.76 -17.25 15.14
N LYS A 99 -14.04 -17.52 15.36
CA LYS A 99 -14.75 -18.69 14.81
C LYS A 99 -16.00 -18.20 14.09
N THR A 100 -16.31 -18.82 12.97
CA THR A 100 -17.55 -18.61 12.26
C THR A 100 -18.69 -19.32 13.03
N GLU A 101 -19.95 -19.01 12.76
CA GLU A 101 -21.12 -19.67 13.33
C GLU A 101 -21.12 -21.18 13.07
N GLU A 102 -20.55 -21.61 11.97
CA GLU A 102 -20.35 -23.01 11.60
C GLU A 102 -19.16 -23.70 12.33
N GLY A 103 -18.45 -22.98 13.21
CA GLY A 103 -17.32 -23.52 13.98
C GLY A 103 -15.98 -23.52 13.23
N LYS A 104 -15.91 -23.04 11.99
CA LYS A 104 -14.65 -22.90 11.23
C LYS A 104 -13.75 -21.85 11.85
N LYS A 105 -12.44 -22.07 11.80
CA LYS A 105 -11.45 -21.12 12.28
C LYS A 105 -11.34 -19.95 11.30
N THR A 106 -11.43 -18.74 11.80
CA THR A 106 -11.30 -17.49 11.03
C THR A 106 -10.56 -16.45 11.86
N VAL A 107 -10.37 -15.27 11.30
CA VAL A 107 -9.79 -14.12 12.01
C VAL A 107 -10.78 -12.95 12.00
N LYS A 108 -10.66 -12.08 12.96
CA LYS A 108 -11.40 -10.82 13.03
C LYS A 108 -10.41 -9.66 13.05
N ILE A 109 -10.69 -8.62 12.28
CA ILE A 109 -9.88 -7.41 12.22
C ILE A 109 -10.54 -6.32 13.08
N LYS A 110 -9.72 -5.72 13.94
CA LYS A 110 -10.08 -4.49 14.65
C LYS A 110 -9.68 -3.31 13.79
N GLU A 111 -10.65 -2.70 13.13
CA GLU A 111 -10.42 -1.63 12.13
C GLU A 111 -9.65 -0.45 12.71
N GLU A 112 -9.95 -0.06 13.95
CA GLU A 112 -9.30 1.05 14.65
C GLU A 112 -7.78 0.87 14.84
N ARG A 113 -7.31 -0.38 14.82
CA ARG A 113 -5.88 -0.72 14.99
C ARG A 113 -5.17 -0.98 13.66
N CYS A 114 -5.91 -1.11 12.57
CA CYS A 114 -5.33 -1.39 11.28
C CYS A 114 -4.56 -0.18 10.74
N MET A 115 -3.27 -0.35 10.43
CA MET A 115 -2.43 0.67 9.82
C MET A 115 -2.29 0.54 8.29
N PHE A 116 -3.07 -0.33 7.68
CA PHE A 116 -3.11 -0.54 6.21
C PHE A 116 -1.77 -0.92 5.58
N CYS A 117 -0.91 -1.63 6.29
CA CYS A 117 0.44 -2.01 5.82
C CYS A 117 0.43 -3.15 4.79
N GLY A 118 -0.61 -3.98 4.74
CA GLY A 118 -0.72 -5.10 3.80
C GLY A 118 0.07 -6.35 4.17
N ASN A 119 0.67 -6.44 5.36
CA ASN A 119 1.45 -7.61 5.77
C ASN A 119 0.62 -8.89 5.97
N CYS A 120 -0.70 -8.78 6.01
CA CYS A 120 -1.60 -9.92 6.26
C CYS A 120 -2.08 -10.63 4.98
N TYR A 121 -1.76 -10.12 3.80
CA TYR A 121 -2.13 -10.72 2.51
C TYR A 121 -1.00 -10.66 1.50
#